data_7725cd27d8ec74a23e672dab893cc38f
#
_entry.id   7725cd27d8ec74a23e672dab893cc38f
#
_cell.length_a   1.000
_cell.length_b   1.000
_cell.length_c   1.000
_cell.angle_alpha   90.00
_cell.angle_beta   90.00
_cell.angle_gamma   90.00
#
_symmetry.space_group_name_H-M   'P 1'
#
loop_
_entity.id
_entity.type
_entity.pdbx_description
1 polymer ?
#
loop_
_entity_poly.entity_id
_entity_poly.type
_entity_poly.pdbx_seq_one_letter_code
_entity_poly.pdbx_strand_id
1 'polypeptide(L)'
;MTQNQPQTETPRARRFQRRIAVLAGAGMFIDGFDVSVIAVALPGLTQAWSITDGVVKGLVASSVVVGMFFGMMFGGRLVDHFGRRKMYMFDLIGFVVFALLAAATQNVWQLIAARFLLGLFIGADYPISSSMTAEFTHPKRRGRLIIFMSLCWQLGAFTAYVTGIVLMPTGGNAWRWMLAVGALLAVIVIVLRHSMPESPRWLRTQGRHEEADAIERQVLEEHDLVIVSGVDSNVEKKGSWRELFTPKLLRATVFCSVFWFAFAVSFYGIQMYTPTILTPFTGGRPELAFLGAALIASLGVAGAAIGMYTVERLGRRRQIIWCFVGMVIALIVLAVWQQPTLALLIVLLSVTILLANLGPGVLNMVYPNEMFPTRLRGSGVGFAGSVSRIGSILGVLVFPILVTSWGMNNATWLFAVVGIIGLITSIFLAPETKGRSMEELEELANNGWCDDKGERVFYGPYHTKG
;
A
#
# COMPACT_ATOMS: atom_id res chain seq x y z
N MET A 1 -41.71 -5.72 2.69
CA MET A 1 -41.71 -5.60 1.21
C MET A 1 -41.53 -4.13 0.86
N THR A 2 -40.32 -3.67 0.69
CA THR A 2 -40.01 -2.33 0.13
C THR A 2 -38.94 -2.55 -0.92
N GLN A 3 -39.34 -2.35 -2.15
CA GLN A 3 -38.65 -2.60 -3.40
C GLN A 3 -37.25 -1.99 -3.41
N ASN A 4 -36.26 -2.82 -3.74
CA ASN A 4 -34.93 -2.45 -4.23
C ASN A 4 -35.07 -1.70 -5.56
N GLN A 5 -35.45 -0.42 -5.52
CA GLN A 5 -35.21 0.46 -6.66
C GLN A 5 -33.71 0.80 -6.67
N PRO A 6 -33.02 0.68 -7.79
CA PRO A 6 -31.65 1.20 -7.92
C PRO A 6 -31.72 2.72 -7.77
N GLN A 7 -31.46 3.22 -6.56
CA GLN A 7 -31.37 4.65 -6.32
C GLN A 7 -30.24 5.17 -7.21
N THR A 8 -30.60 5.94 -8.23
CA THR A 8 -29.65 6.68 -9.05
C THR A 8 -28.93 7.66 -8.14
N GLU A 9 -27.63 7.41 -7.90
CA GLU A 9 -26.81 8.27 -7.05
C GLU A 9 -26.90 9.73 -7.49
N THR A 10 -27.29 10.61 -6.58
CA THR A 10 -27.36 12.03 -6.84
C THR A 10 -25.96 12.64 -7.06
N PRO A 11 -25.84 13.76 -7.76
CA PRO A 11 -24.57 14.47 -7.90
C PRO A 11 -23.96 14.90 -6.54
N ARG A 12 -24.80 15.17 -5.52
CA ARG A 12 -24.37 15.52 -4.17
C ARG A 12 -23.73 14.34 -3.46
N ALA A 13 -24.37 13.16 -3.50
CA ALA A 13 -23.82 11.92 -2.95
C ALA A 13 -22.46 11.57 -3.58
N ARG A 14 -22.35 11.71 -4.92
CA ARG A 14 -21.08 11.47 -5.63
C ARG A 14 -19.97 12.44 -5.21
N ARG A 15 -20.29 13.71 -4.98
CA ARG A 15 -19.30 14.71 -4.53
C ARG A 15 -18.81 14.40 -3.13
N PHE A 16 -19.69 14.02 -2.21
CA PHE A 16 -19.33 13.63 -0.85
C PHE A 16 -18.44 12.38 -0.84
N GLN A 17 -18.82 11.32 -1.56
CA GLN A 17 -18.00 10.11 -1.66
C GLN A 17 -16.61 10.39 -2.24
N ARG A 18 -16.51 11.24 -3.28
CA ARG A 18 -15.22 11.68 -3.81
C ARG A 18 -14.40 12.45 -2.77
N ARG A 19 -15.04 13.32 -1.99
CA ARG A 19 -14.36 14.04 -0.89
C ARG A 19 -13.79 13.07 0.13
N ILE A 20 -14.56 12.09 0.60
CA ILE A 20 -14.08 11.05 1.52
C ILE A 20 -12.89 10.28 0.92
N ALA A 21 -13.00 9.88 -0.35
CA ALA A 21 -11.91 9.16 -1.03
C ALA A 21 -10.64 10.01 -1.18
N VAL A 22 -10.77 11.30 -1.47
CA VAL A 22 -9.61 12.23 -1.55
C VAL A 22 -8.98 12.41 -0.17
N LEU A 23 -9.77 12.53 0.89
CA LEU A 23 -9.26 12.68 2.25
C LEU A 23 -8.57 11.40 2.76
N ALA A 24 -9.11 10.22 2.42
CA ALA A 24 -8.45 8.96 2.66
C ALA A 24 -7.16 8.81 1.83
N GLY A 25 -7.24 9.17 0.54
CA GLY A 25 -6.08 9.19 -0.36
C GLY A 25 -4.99 10.15 0.08
N ALA A 26 -5.33 11.28 0.73
CA ALA A 26 -4.36 12.23 1.25
C ALA A 26 -3.50 11.63 2.39
N GLY A 27 -4.04 10.74 3.24
CA GLY A 27 -3.25 9.96 4.19
C GLY A 27 -2.27 9.05 3.47
N MET A 28 -2.78 8.25 2.54
CA MET A 28 -1.93 7.37 1.73
C MET A 28 -0.84 8.12 0.97
N PHE A 29 -1.12 9.36 0.54
CA PHE A 29 -0.12 10.25 -0.08
C PHE A 29 1.01 10.58 0.89
N ILE A 30 0.69 10.95 2.14
CA ILE A 30 1.70 11.24 3.17
C ILE A 30 2.51 9.98 3.49
N ASP A 31 1.86 8.82 3.61
CA ASP A 31 2.52 7.55 3.85
C ASP A 31 3.54 7.24 2.74
N GLY A 32 3.11 7.39 1.48
CA GLY A 32 3.99 7.19 0.32
C GLY A 32 5.17 8.16 0.30
N PHE A 33 4.93 9.43 0.65
CA PHE A 33 5.97 10.45 0.79
C PHE A 33 6.98 10.06 1.86
N ASP A 34 6.52 9.78 3.09
CA ASP A 34 7.41 9.60 4.22
C ASP A 34 8.21 8.29 4.15
N VAL A 35 7.57 7.22 3.66
CA VAL A 35 8.28 5.98 3.38
C VAL A 35 9.38 6.21 2.35
N SER A 36 9.15 7.01 1.32
CA SER A 36 10.08 7.21 0.19
C SER A 36 11.10 8.32 0.42
N VAL A 37 10.83 9.31 1.29
CA VAL A 37 11.73 10.45 1.51
C VAL A 37 13.10 10.03 2.03
N ILE A 38 13.18 8.89 2.74
CA ILE A 38 14.46 8.37 3.21
C ILE A 38 15.39 7.98 2.06
N ALA A 39 14.84 7.57 0.91
CA ALA A 39 15.64 7.23 -0.26
C ALA A 39 16.49 8.41 -0.77
N VAL A 40 15.92 9.63 -0.69
CA VAL A 40 16.61 10.87 -1.09
C VAL A 40 17.40 11.48 0.06
N ALA A 41 17.01 11.25 1.30
CA ALA A 41 17.73 11.73 2.48
C ALA A 41 18.98 10.88 2.81
N LEU A 42 18.95 9.58 2.50
CA LEU A 42 19.98 8.61 2.89
C LEU A 42 21.39 8.97 2.40
N PRO A 43 21.64 9.43 1.16
CA PRO A 43 22.97 9.85 0.74
C PRO A 43 23.54 10.98 1.59
N GLY A 44 22.74 12.02 1.88
CA GLY A 44 23.14 13.13 2.75
C GLY A 44 23.39 12.69 4.20
N LEU A 45 22.54 11.80 4.74
CA LEU A 45 22.68 11.21 6.07
C LEU A 45 23.96 10.39 6.20
N THR A 46 24.26 9.53 5.22
CA THR A 46 25.47 8.69 5.21
C THR A 46 26.73 9.53 5.18
N GLN A 47 26.71 10.63 4.47
CA GLN A 47 27.82 11.58 4.43
C GLN A 47 27.95 12.35 5.75
N ALA A 48 26.84 12.91 6.28
CA ALA A 48 26.83 13.73 7.49
C ALA A 48 27.30 12.97 8.74
N TRP A 49 26.97 11.69 8.85
CA TRP A 49 27.31 10.85 10.00
C TRP A 49 28.35 9.76 9.69
N SER A 50 29.01 9.81 8.51
CA SER A 50 30.05 8.87 8.07
C SER A 50 29.61 7.41 8.21
N ILE A 51 28.37 7.10 7.83
CA ILE A 51 27.80 5.75 7.94
C ILE A 51 28.34 4.89 6.79
N THR A 52 29.26 3.98 7.10
CA THR A 52 29.83 3.02 6.12
C THR A 52 29.16 1.66 6.20
N ASP A 53 28.68 1.27 7.37
CA ASP A 53 28.09 -0.04 7.62
C ASP A 53 26.74 -0.21 6.89
N GLY A 54 26.64 -1.30 6.10
CA GLY A 54 25.44 -1.69 5.38
C GLY A 54 24.26 -2.03 6.30
N VAL A 55 24.53 -2.60 7.48
CA VAL A 55 23.48 -2.93 8.47
C VAL A 55 22.85 -1.66 8.99
N VAL A 56 23.66 -0.65 9.36
CA VAL A 56 23.15 0.64 9.87
C VAL A 56 22.33 1.37 8.79
N LYS A 57 22.82 1.37 7.52
CA LYS A 57 22.04 1.91 6.38
C LYS A 57 20.71 1.22 6.23
N GLY A 58 20.70 -0.10 6.31
CA GLY A 58 19.49 -0.92 6.25
C GLY A 58 18.52 -0.62 7.39
N LEU A 59 19.02 -0.47 8.63
CA LEU A 59 18.21 -0.11 9.80
C LEU A 59 17.59 1.29 9.65
N VAL A 60 18.33 2.29 9.19
CA VAL A 60 17.81 3.64 8.92
C VAL A 60 16.69 3.60 7.89
N ALA A 61 16.88 2.88 6.78
CA ALA A 61 15.89 2.79 5.71
C ALA A 61 14.67 1.96 6.11
N SER A 62 14.84 0.86 6.85
CA SER A 62 13.75 -0.06 7.21
C SER A 62 12.98 0.33 8.48
N SER A 63 13.51 1.21 9.33
CA SER A 63 12.93 1.53 10.65
C SER A 63 11.46 1.94 10.58
N VAL A 64 11.07 2.77 9.62
CA VAL A 64 9.66 3.17 9.42
C VAL A 64 8.79 1.97 9.04
N VAL A 65 9.30 1.07 8.18
CA VAL A 65 8.54 -0.11 7.74
C VAL A 65 8.36 -1.11 8.88
N VAL A 66 9.37 -1.25 9.76
CA VAL A 66 9.26 -2.03 11.00
C VAL A 66 8.19 -1.44 11.90
N GLY A 67 8.17 -0.12 12.08
CA GLY A 67 7.11 0.57 12.81
C GLY A 67 5.73 0.32 12.20
N MET A 68 5.61 0.41 10.87
CA MET A 68 4.34 0.13 10.15
C MET A 68 3.82 -1.28 10.40
N PHE A 69 4.68 -2.28 10.49
CA PHE A 69 4.28 -3.66 10.81
C PHE A 69 3.54 -3.71 12.16
N PHE A 70 4.11 -3.13 13.19
CA PHE A 70 3.48 -3.08 14.51
C PHE A 70 2.25 -2.16 14.54
N GLY A 71 2.31 -1.03 13.85
CA GLY A 71 1.19 -0.11 13.70
C GLY A 71 -0.04 -0.76 13.08
N MET A 72 0.13 -1.54 12.01
CA MET A 72 -0.94 -2.31 11.38
C MET A 72 -1.48 -3.42 12.30
N MET A 73 -0.60 -4.07 13.06
CA MET A 73 -0.98 -5.17 13.95
C MET A 73 -1.84 -4.69 15.12
N PHE A 74 -1.52 -3.55 15.69
CA PHE A 74 -2.21 -3.01 16.88
C PHE A 74 -3.25 -1.93 16.53
N GLY A 75 -3.06 -1.20 15.43
CA GLY A 75 -3.89 -0.06 15.03
C GLY A 75 -5.37 -0.41 14.89
N GLY A 76 -5.70 -1.56 14.29
CA GLY A 76 -7.09 -2.00 14.15
C GLY A 76 -7.82 -2.11 15.50
N ARG A 77 -7.17 -2.64 16.55
CA ARG A 77 -7.77 -2.74 17.89
C ARG A 77 -7.96 -1.37 18.53
N LEU A 78 -6.99 -0.47 18.36
CA LEU A 78 -7.07 0.90 18.88
C LEU A 78 -8.23 1.66 18.21
N VAL A 79 -8.38 1.51 16.92
CA VAL A 79 -9.48 2.12 16.14
C VAL A 79 -10.85 1.62 16.59
N ASP A 80 -10.99 0.32 16.86
CA ASP A 80 -12.23 -0.27 17.33
C ASP A 80 -12.57 0.21 18.76
N HIS A 81 -11.58 0.55 19.57
CA HIS A 81 -11.77 1.02 20.95
C HIS A 81 -12.04 2.53 21.03
N PHE A 82 -11.21 3.36 20.39
CA PHE A 82 -11.25 4.82 20.54
C PHE A 82 -12.12 5.55 19.51
N GLY A 83 -12.51 4.89 18.42
CA GLY A 83 -13.27 5.46 17.32
C GLY A 83 -12.38 5.89 16.12
N ARG A 84 -13.01 5.93 14.95
CA ARG A 84 -12.26 6.15 13.70
C ARG A 84 -11.77 7.59 13.58
N ARG A 85 -12.64 8.59 13.84
CA ARG A 85 -12.30 10.01 13.73
C ARG A 85 -11.20 10.43 14.73
N LYS A 86 -11.32 9.98 16.00
CA LYS A 86 -10.32 10.31 17.02
C LYS A 86 -8.95 9.72 16.69
N MET A 87 -8.93 8.44 16.32
CA MET A 87 -7.70 7.77 15.93
C MET A 87 -7.08 8.39 14.67
N TYR A 88 -7.91 8.81 13.72
CA TYR A 88 -7.47 9.46 12.48
C TYR A 88 -6.80 10.82 12.71
N MET A 89 -7.24 11.57 13.71
CA MET A 89 -6.58 12.83 14.11
C MET A 89 -5.34 12.58 14.95
N PHE A 90 -5.41 11.62 15.89
CA PHE A 90 -4.28 11.27 16.75
C PHE A 90 -3.11 10.72 15.94
N ASP A 91 -3.40 9.91 14.94
CA ASP A 91 -2.44 9.36 13.99
C ASP A 91 -1.65 10.47 13.28
N LEU A 92 -2.33 11.43 12.67
CA LEU A 92 -1.70 12.54 11.98
C LEU A 92 -0.90 13.47 12.92
N ILE A 93 -1.36 13.69 14.16
CA ILE A 93 -0.62 14.47 15.16
C ILE A 93 0.68 13.75 15.51
N GLY A 94 0.61 12.44 15.77
CA GLY A 94 1.79 11.61 16.01
C GLY A 94 2.76 11.65 14.81
N PHE A 95 2.23 11.60 13.60
CA PHE A 95 3.01 11.75 12.38
C PHE A 95 3.79 13.07 12.37
N VAL A 96 3.11 14.21 12.57
CA VAL A 96 3.77 15.54 12.61
C VAL A 96 4.88 15.57 13.66
N VAL A 97 4.59 15.12 14.88
CA VAL A 97 5.56 15.13 15.99
C VAL A 97 6.81 14.31 15.64
N PHE A 98 6.64 13.07 15.18
CA PHE A 98 7.78 12.19 14.92
C PHE A 98 8.51 12.52 13.61
N ALA A 99 7.85 13.12 12.62
CA ALA A 99 8.52 13.64 11.43
C ALA A 99 9.43 14.84 11.79
N LEU A 100 8.97 15.77 12.63
CA LEU A 100 9.78 16.88 13.13
C LEU A 100 10.92 16.39 14.04
N LEU A 101 10.64 15.43 14.92
CA LEU A 101 11.68 14.81 15.74
C LEU A 101 12.74 14.14 14.87
N ALA A 102 12.36 13.41 13.82
CA ALA A 102 13.30 12.79 12.88
C ALA A 102 14.18 13.83 12.18
N ALA A 103 13.63 14.99 11.80
CA ALA A 103 14.40 16.09 11.22
C ALA A 103 15.37 16.75 12.22
N ALA A 104 15.03 16.74 13.52
CA ALA A 104 15.82 17.35 14.60
C ALA A 104 16.91 16.45 15.20
N THR A 105 16.99 15.16 14.79
CA THR A 105 17.93 14.19 15.37
C THR A 105 19.40 14.58 15.21
N GLN A 106 20.23 14.20 16.19
CA GLN A 106 21.66 14.50 16.23
C GLN A 106 22.54 13.29 15.95
N ASN A 107 21.97 12.08 15.98
CA ASN A 107 22.68 10.86 15.69
C ASN A 107 21.75 9.82 15.03
N VAL A 108 22.37 8.78 14.46
CA VAL A 108 21.66 7.75 13.68
C VAL A 108 20.65 6.96 14.51
N TRP A 109 20.92 6.69 15.77
CA TRP A 109 20.04 5.89 16.64
C TRP A 109 18.78 6.63 17.03
N GLN A 110 18.89 7.95 17.27
CA GLN A 110 17.72 8.81 17.46
C GLN A 110 16.85 8.84 16.22
N LEU A 111 17.45 8.90 15.02
CA LEU A 111 16.72 8.87 13.76
C LEU A 111 15.98 7.53 13.58
N ILE A 112 16.66 6.41 13.82
CA ILE A 112 16.04 5.08 13.75
C ILE A 112 14.84 4.99 14.69
N ALA A 113 14.99 5.45 15.93
CA ALA A 113 13.90 5.45 16.91
C ALA A 113 12.72 6.37 16.50
N ALA A 114 13.01 7.59 16.06
CA ALA A 114 11.98 8.53 15.62
C ALA A 114 11.22 8.00 14.40
N ARG A 115 11.91 7.42 13.41
CA ARG A 115 11.28 6.83 12.23
C ARG A 115 10.50 5.55 12.55
N PHE A 116 10.98 4.73 13.50
CA PHE A 116 10.21 3.59 13.98
C PHE A 116 8.89 4.04 14.61
N LEU A 117 8.92 5.03 15.50
CA LEU A 117 7.73 5.59 16.14
C LEU A 117 6.79 6.23 15.11
N LEU A 118 7.32 6.98 14.15
CA LEU A 118 6.56 7.50 13.02
C LEU A 118 5.86 6.37 12.26
N GLY A 119 6.57 5.27 11.99
CA GLY A 119 6.03 4.10 11.33
C GLY A 119 4.85 3.47 12.05
N LEU A 120 4.79 3.49 13.39
CA LEU A 120 3.63 3.01 14.15
C LEU A 120 2.34 3.75 13.74
N PHE A 121 2.43 5.05 13.59
CA PHE A 121 1.30 5.90 13.17
C PHE A 121 0.95 5.65 11.72
N ILE A 122 1.90 5.65 10.79
CA ILE A 122 1.68 5.31 9.38
C ILE A 122 0.98 3.94 9.24
N GLY A 123 1.43 2.94 10.00
CA GLY A 123 0.82 1.61 9.99
C GLY A 123 -0.63 1.60 10.46
N ALA A 124 -0.96 2.44 11.44
CA ALA A 124 -2.32 2.55 11.97
C ALA A 124 -3.29 3.25 10.99
N ASP A 125 -2.82 4.17 10.13
CA ASP A 125 -3.68 4.87 9.13
C ASP A 125 -4.31 3.89 8.13
N TYR A 126 -3.65 2.81 7.75
CA TYR A 126 -4.16 1.83 6.77
C TYR A 126 -5.54 1.25 7.11
N PRO A 127 -5.75 0.63 8.29
CA PRO A 127 -7.07 0.14 8.67
C PRO A 127 -8.09 1.25 8.86
N ILE A 128 -7.68 2.45 9.30
CA ILE A 128 -8.56 3.60 9.50
C ILE A 128 -9.09 4.09 8.17
N SER A 129 -8.20 4.43 7.24
CA SER A 129 -8.51 4.97 5.92
C SER A 129 -9.36 4.01 5.09
N SER A 130 -9.03 2.70 5.13
CA SER A 130 -9.79 1.68 4.41
C SER A 130 -11.20 1.49 4.97
N SER A 131 -11.37 1.49 6.30
CA SER A 131 -12.69 1.34 6.93
C SER A 131 -13.59 2.56 6.67
N MET A 132 -13.04 3.78 6.81
CA MET A 132 -13.78 5.02 6.52
C MET A 132 -14.24 5.06 5.06
N THR A 133 -13.36 4.73 4.12
CA THR A 133 -13.73 4.67 2.70
C THR A 133 -14.82 3.63 2.46
N ALA A 134 -14.75 2.48 3.14
CA ALA A 134 -15.72 1.41 2.99
C ALA A 134 -17.12 1.76 3.50
N GLU A 135 -17.22 2.53 4.57
CA GLU A 135 -18.49 2.89 5.22
C GLU A 135 -19.26 3.98 4.46
N PHE A 136 -18.54 4.96 3.92
CA PHE A 136 -19.14 6.12 3.24
C PHE A 136 -19.23 5.97 1.72
N THR A 137 -18.86 4.80 1.17
CA THR A 137 -18.83 4.59 -0.29
C THR A 137 -19.80 3.50 -0.72
N HIS A 138 -20.50 3.76 -1.82
CA HIS A 138 -21.39 2.77 -2.44
C HIS A 138 -20.58 1.52 -2.88
N PRO A 139 -21.07 0.28 -2.61
CA PRO A 139 -20.36 -0.97 -2.91
C PRO A 139 -19.79 -1.07 -4.33
N LYS A 140 -20.54 -0.62 -5.35
CA LYS A 140 -20.12 -0.64 -6.77
C LYS A 140 -18.88 0.21 -7.08
N ARG A 141 -18.53 1.19 -6.23
CA ARG A 141 -17.39 2.11 -6.45
C ARG A 141 -16.23 1.86 -5.51
N ARG A 142 -16.45 1.07 -4.46
CA ARG A 142 -15.47 0.81 -3.39
C ARG A 142 -14.14 0.32 -3.94
N GLY A 143 -14.15 -0.63 -4.88
CA GLY A 143 -12.93 -1.16 -5.49
C GLY A 143 -12.10 -0.07 -6.18
N ARG A 144 -12.73 0.79 -6.99
CA ARG A 144 -12.03 1.90 -7.67
C ARG A 144 -11.43 2.90 -6.70
N LEU A 145 -12.12 3.19 -5.58
CA LEU A 145 -11.63 4.14 -4.59
C LEU A 145 -10.47 3.56 -3.76
N ILE A 146 -10.47 2.26 -3.50
CA ILE A 146 -9.33 1.57 -2.89
C ILE A 146 -8.10 1.62 -3.81
N ILE A 147 -8.28 1.39 -5.11
CA ILE A 147 -7.18 1.51 -6.08
C ILE A 147 -6.69 2.97 -6.19
N PHE A 148 -7.59 3.94 -6.13
CA PHE A 148 -7.23 5.36 -6.08
C PHE A 148 -6.33 5.70 -4.88
N MET A 149 -6.53 5.08 -3.72
CA MET A 149 -5.63 5.23 -2.57
C MET A 149 -4.21 4.75 -2.90
N SER A 150 -4.06 3.65 -3.62
CA SER A 150 -2.75 3.17 -4.08
C SER A 150 -2.07 4.16 -5.05
N LEU A 151 -2.85 4.80 -5.93
CA LEU A 151 -2.34 5.87 -6.80
C LEU A 151 -1.86 7.07 -5.98
N CYS A 152 -2.60 7.49 -4.95
CA CYS A 152 -2.20 8.57 -4.06
C CYS A 152 -0.88 8.25 -3.33
N TRP A 153 -0.71 6.99 -2.89
CA TRP A 153 0.54 6.54 -2.29
C TRP A 153 1.74 6.72 -3.25
N GLN A 154 1.58 6.34 -4.52
CA GLN A 154 2.63 6.51 -5.54
C GLN A 154 2.91 7.98 -5.85
N LEU A 155 1.88 8.84 -5.86
CA LEU A 155 2.05 10.28 -6.00
C LEU A 155 2.85 10.87 -4.83
N GLY A 156 2.61 10.40 -3.61
CA GLY A 156 3.40 10.77 -2.43
C GLY A 156 4.87 10.36 -2.59
N ALA A 157 5.12 9.12 -2.99
CA ALA A 157 6.46 8.62 -3.26
C ALA A 157 7.20 9.45 -4.34
N PHE A 158 6.53 9.75 -5.44
CA PHE A 158 7.06 10.63 -6.48
C PHE A 158 7.40 12.02 -5.95
N THR A 159 6.50 12.61 -5.14
CA THR A 159 6.71 13.92 -4.51
C THR A 159 7.93 13.92 -3.59
N ALA A 160 8.24 12.82 -2.91
CA ALA A 160 9.45 12.70 -2.09
C ALA A 160 10.73 12.84 -2.93
N TYR A 161 10.78 12.23 -4.12
CA TYR A 161 11.92 12.39 -5.01
C TYR A 161 12.05 13.80 -5.57
N VAL A 162 10.92 14.44 -5.93
CA VAL A 162 10.91 15.85 -6.36
C VAL A 162 11.40 16.76 -5.21
N THR A 163 10.95 16.50 -3.98
CA THR A 163 11.42 17.22 -2.78
C THR A 163 12.93 17.08 -2.61
N GLY A 164 13.47 15.89 -2.85
CA GLY A 164 14.91 15.65 -2.83
C GLY A 164 15.66 16.53 -3.82
N ILE A 165 15.17 16.64 -5.07
CA ILE A 165 15.78 17.50 -6.11
C ILE A 165 15.73 18.98 -5.69
N VAL A 166 14.58 19.46 -5.23
CA VAL A 166 14.36 20.86 -4.86
C VAL A 166 15.20 21.29 -3.67
N LEU A 167 15.34 20.43 -2.66
CA LEU A 167 16.04 20.76 -1.42
C LEU A 167 17.53 20.41 -1.42
N MET A 168 18.01 19.61 -2.37
CA MET A 168 19.41 19.25 -2.49
C MET A 168 20.37 20.47 -2.49
N PRO A 169 20.06 21.59 -3.20
CA PRO A 169 20.93 22.77 -3.18
C PRO A 169 21.09 23.45 -1.82
N THR A 170 20.28 23.11 -0.81
CA THR A 170 20.39 23.68 0.56
C THR A 170 21.61 23.15 1.32
N GLY A 171 22.38 22.22 0.74
CA GLY A 171 23.67 21.76 1.27
C GLY A 171 23.55 20.63 2.30
N GLY A 172 24.52 20.51 3.21
CA GLY A 172 24.69 19.37 4.12
C GLY A 172 23.50 19.05 5.04
N ASN A 173 22.60 20.01 5.28
CA ASN A 173 21.39 19.84 6.07
C ASN A 173 20.13 19.57 5.23
N ALA A 174 20.25 19.40 3.90
CA ALA A 174 19.14 19.14 3.00
C ALA A 174 18.24 17.99 3.47
N TRP A 175 18.82 16.91 3.96
CA TRP A 175 18.10 15.72 4.45
C TRP A 175 17.14 16.06 5.62
N ARG A 176 17.48 17.04 6.48
CA ARG A 176 16.59 17.48 7.58
C ARG A 176 15.34 18.15 7.04
N TRP A 177 15.52 19.04 6.06
CA TRP A 177 14.41 19.71 5.40
C TRP A 177 13.53 18.73 4.62
N MET A 178 14.14 17.74 3.95
CA MET A 178 13.38 16.68 3.25
C MET A 178 12.47 15.93 4.22
N LEU A 179 12.94 15.55 5.42
CA LEU A 179 12.13 14.90 6.44
C LEU A 179 11.06 15.86 7.03
N ALA A 180 11.38 17.14 7.22
CA ALA A 180 10.45 18.14 7.77
C ALA A 180 9.27 18.43 6.82
N VAL A 181 9.44 18.31 5.51
CA VAL A 181 8.33 18.49 4.54
C VAL A 181 7.20 17.50 4.81
N GLY A 182 7.48 16.27 5.26
CA GLY A 182 6.46 15.32 5.67
C GLY A 182 5.54 15.86 6.75
N ALA A 183 6.08 16.54 7.76
CA ALA A 183 5.28 17.19 8.80
C ALA A 183 4.39 18.31 8.23
N LEU A 184 4.92 19.13 7.31
CA LEU A 184 4.13 20.18 6.64
C LEU A 184 2.93 19.58 5.88
N LEU A 185 3.16 18.52 5.12
CA LEU A 185 2.11 17.82 4.39
C LEU A 185 1.05 17.23 5.34
N ALA A 186 1.49 16.66 6.46
CA ALA A 186 0.58 16.12 7.47
C ALA A 186 -0.29 17.21 8.12
N VAL A 187 0.26 18.40 8.42
CA VAL A 187 -0.53 19.54 8.92
C VAL A 187 -1.61 19.94 7.93
N ILE A 188 -1.32 19.99 6.63
CA ILE A 188 -2.31 20.28 5.59
C ILE A 188 -3.44 19.25 5.63
N VAL A 189 -3.10 17.95 5.76
CA VAL A 189 -4.10 16.88 5.80
C VAL A 189 -4.92 16.92 7.10
N ILE A 190 -4.33 17.27 8.24
CA ILE A 190 -5.06 17.50 9.50
C ILE A 190 -6.17 18.54 9.29
N VAL A 191 -5.84 19.69 8.68
CA VAL A 191 -6.81 20.74 8.40
C VAL A 191 -7.92 20.25 7.47
N LEU A 192 -7.56 19.51 6.42
CA LEU A 192 -8.53 18.95 5.47
C LEU A 192 -9.46 17.91 6.11
N ARG A 193 -8.93 17.06 7.01
CA ARG A 193 -9.68 15.99 7.67
C ARG A 193 -10.51 16.41 8.89
N HIS A 194 -10.29 17.61 9.43
CA HIS A 194 -10.99 18.07 10.63
C HIS A 194 -12.51 17.99 10.52
N SER A 195 -13.06 18.16 9.34
CA SER A 195 -14.49 18.14 9.06
C SER A 195 -15.07 16.74 8.75
N MET A 196 -14.31 15.65 8.92
CA MET A 196 -14.82 14.30 8.71
C MET A 196 -15.77 13.88 9.84
N PRO A 197 -16.94 13.28 9.51
CA PRO A 197 -17.85 12.74 10.53
C PRO A 197 -17.25 11.47 11.16
N GLU A 198 -17.74 11.13 12.38
CA GLU A 198 -17.45 9.82 12.97
C GLU A 198 -18.23 8.71 12.24
N SER A 199 -17.76 7.47 12.35
CA SER A 199 -18.42 6.31 11.77
C SER A 199 -19.74 5.97 12.48
N PRO A 200 -20.90 6.02 11.80
CA PRO A 200 -22.18 5.62 12.38
C PRO A 200 -22.16 4.14 12.82
N ARG A 201 -21.51 3.29 12.04
CA ARG A 201 -21.38 1.86 12.38
C ARG A 201 -20.63 1.65 13.68
N TRP A 202 -19.53 2.38 13.90
CA TRP A 202 -18.77 2.30 15.14
C TRP A 202 -19.59 2.82 16.33
N LEU A 203 -20.29 3.95 16.17
CA LEU A 203 -21.16 4.50 17.22
C LEU A 203 -22.22 3.48 17.66
N ARG A 204 -22.83 2.77 16.72
CA ARG A 204 -23.79 1.71 17.02
C ARG A 204 -23.16 0.56 17.81
N THR A 205 -21.93 0.17 17.53
CA THR A 205 -21.21 -0.87 18.30
C THR A 205 -20.87 -0.43 19.73
N GLN A 206 -20.84 0.89 19.97
CA GLN A 206 -20.65 1.47 21.32
C GLN A 206 -21.96 1.77 22.05
N GLY A 207 -23.10 1.38 21.48
CA GLY A 207 -24.42 1.69 22.06
C GLY A 207 -24.88 3.14 21.89
N ARG A 208 -24.17 3.98 21.14
CA ARG A 208 -24.44 5.40 20.91
C ARG A 208 -25.36 5.57 19.69
N HIS A 209 -26.56 4.99 19.75
CA HIS A 209 -27.48 4.91 18.62
C HIS A 209 -28.00 6.29 18.18
N GLU A 210 -28.34 7.19 19.12
CA GLU A 210 -28.85 8.53 18.81
C GLU A 210 -27.84 9.36 18.00
N GLU A 211 -26.56 9.27 18.35
CA GLU A 211 -25.50 9.98 17.63
C GLU A 211 -25.28 9.38 16.23
N ALA A 212 -25.37 8.05 16.11
CA ALA A 212 -25.28 7.39 14.81
C ALA A 212 -26.41 7.85 13.88
N ASP A 213 -27.65 7.88 14.41
CA ASP A 213 -28.83 8.33 13.67
C ASP A 213 -28.77 9.82 13.31
N ALA A 214 -28.16 10.65 14.17
CA ALA A 214 -27.94 12.07 13.88
C ALA A 214 -26.98 12.26 12.71
N ILE A 215 -25.86 11.52 12.69
CA ILE A 215 -24.88 11.60 11.58
C ILE A 215 -25.49 11.06 10.29
N GLU A 216 -26.25 9.96 10.33
CA GLU A 216 -26.90 9.40 9.15
C GLU A 216 -27.93 10.38 8.56
N ARG A 217 -28.74 11.02 9.42
CA ARG A 217 -29.67 12.07 9.00
C ARG A 217 -28.94 13.25 8.39
N GLN A 218 -27.89 13.75 9.04
CA GLN A 218 -27.11 14.86 8.52
C GLN A 218 -26.52 14.54 7.14
N VAL A 219 -25.94 13.34 6.97
CA VAL A 219 -25.36 12.94 5.67
C VAL A 219 -26.43 12.74 4.61
N LEU A 220 -27.60 12.25 4.99
CA LEU A 220 -28.76 12.15 4.07
C LEU A 220 -29.26 13.53 3.64
N GLU A 221 -29.45 14.45 4.58
CA GLU A 221 -29.99 15.80 4.31
C GLU A 221 -29.00 16.67 3.51
N GLU A 222 -27.71 16.64 3.87
CA GLU A 222 -26.70 17.49 3.21
C GLU A 222 -26.20 16.91 1.89
N HIS A 223 -26.17 15.57 1.76
CA HIS A 223 -25.48 14.88 0.69
C HIS A 223 -26.32 13.89 -0.11
N ASP A 224 -27.60 13.73 0.21
CA ASP A 224 -28.50 12.75 -0.41
C ASP A 224 -27.92 11.31 -0.40
N LEU A 225 -27.14 10.96 0.62
CA LEU A 225 -26.48 9.67 0.73
C LEU A 225 -27.09 8.85 1.86
N VAL A 226 -27.71 7.72 1.53
CA VAL A 226 -28.14 6.74 2.51
C VAL A 226 -26.94 5.89 2.91
N ILE A 227 -26.52 6.01 4.16
CA ILE A 227 -25.51 5.13 4.75
C ILE A 227 -26.24 3.86 5.21
N VAL A 228 -25.92 2.73 4.56
CA VAL A 228 -26.44 1.43 5.00
C VAL A 228 -25.59 0.97 6.17
N SER A 229 -25.89 1.46 7.36
CA SER A 229 -25.25 1.02 8.61
C SER A 229 -26.02 -0.11 9.29
N GLY A 230 -26.85 -0.83 8.54
CA GLY A 230 -27.53 -2.01 9.05
C GLY A 230 -26.52 -2.90 9.74
N VAL A 231 -26.58 -2.91 11.07
CA VAL A 231 -26.14 -4.06 11.85
C VAL A 231 -27.16 -5.12 11.50
N ASP A 232 -26.89 -5.92 10.47
CA ASP A 232 -27.63 -7.16 10.31
C ASP A 232 -27.56 -7.84 11.67
N SER A 233 -28.75 -8.03 12.28
CA SER A 233 -28.92 -8.68 13.58
C SER A 233 -28.41 -10.13 13.59
N ASN A 234 -28.06 -10.67 12.46
CA ASN A 234 -27.19 -11.79 12.24
C ASN A 234 -25.74 -11.28 12.15
N VAL A 235 -25.17 -10.86 13.28
CA VAL A 235 -23.72 -10.81 13.43
C VAL A 235 -23.22 -12.24 13.26
N GLU A 236 -22.90 -12.60 12.02
CA GLU A 236 -22.10 -13.81 11.77
C GLU A 236 -20.90 -13.70 12.70
N LYS A 237 -20.77 -14.69 13.61
CA LYS A 237 -19.68 -14.73 14.57
C LYS A 237 -18.38 -14.40 13.85
N LYS A 238 -17.66 -13.36 14.30
CA LYS A 238 -16.36 -13.01 13.73
C LYS A 238 -15.56 -14.29 13.56
N GLY A 239 -15.15 -14.58 12.34
CA GLY A 239 -14.42 -15.79 12.03
C GLY A 239 -13.09 -15.83 12.80
N SER A 240 -12.67 -17.01 13.20
CA SER A 240 -11.39 -17.18 13.89
C SER A 240 -10.21 -17.08 12.90
N TRP A 241 -9.11 -16.48 13.32
CA TRP A 241 -7.84 -16.47 12.56
C TRP A 241 -7.39 -17.86 12.10
N ARG A 242 -7.72 -18.90 12.88
CA ARG A 242 -7.41 -20.30 12.55
C ARG A 242 -8.11 -20.77 11.29
N GLU A 243 -9.23 -20.18 10.93
CA GLU A 243 -9.99 -20.56 9.74
C GLU A 243 -9.24 -20.21 8.43
N LEU A 244 -8.36 -19.18 8.45
CA LEU A 244 -7.50 -18.84 7.32
C LEU A 244 -6.58 -19.98 6.91
N PHE A 245 -6.26 -20.88 7.84
CA PHE A 245 -5.36 -22.01 7.63
C PHE A 245 -6.10 -23.35 7.40
N THR A 246 -7.42 -23.30 7.28
CA THR A 246 -8.20 -24.49 6.90
C THR A 246 -7.94 -24.88 5.45
N PRO A 247 -8.09 -26.15 5.06
CA PRO A 247 -7.88 -26.59 3.68
C PRO A 247 -8.66 -25.80 2.63
N LYS A 248 -9.83 -25.25 3.01
CA LYS A 248 -10.68 -24.43 2.13
C LYS A 248 -10.06 -23.06 1.81
N LEU A 249 -9.48 -22.37 2.81
CA LEU A 249 -8.95 -21.02 2.66
C LEU A 249 -7.42 -20.96 2.56
N LEU A 250 -6.72 -22.06 2.86
CA LEU A 250 -5.25 -22.10 2.87
C LEU A 250 -4.64 -21.60 1.56
N ARG A 251 -5.23 -21.97 0.43
CA ARG A 251 -4.74 -21.54 -0.89
C ARG A 251 -4.89 -20.05 -1.11
N ALA A 252 -6.04 -19.49 -0.73
CA ALA A 252 -6.29 -18.06 -0.79
C ALA A 252 -5.28 -17.31 0.12
N THR A 253 -5.07 -17.83 1.33
CA THR A 253 -4.14 -17.27 2.31
C THR A 253 -2.70 -17.31 1.80
N VAL A 254 -2.24 -18.46 1.27
CA VAL A 254 -0.90 -18.61 0.71
C VAL A 254 -0.71 -17.70 -0.49
N PHE A 255 -1.66 -17.68 -1.44
CA PHE A 255 -1.57 -16.83 -2.61
C PHE A 255 -1.48 -15.35 -2.24
N CYS A 256 -2.45 -14.84 -1.46
CA CYS A 256 -2.48 -13.45 -1.07
C CYS A 256 -1.22 -13.02 -0.31
N SER A 257 -0.72 -13.89 0.56
CA SER A 257 0.49 -13.62 1.36
C SER A 257 1.76 -13.64 0.50
N VAL A 258 1.94 -14.65 -0.34
CA VAL A 258 3.18 -14.84 -1.09
C VAL A 258 3.34 -13.84 -2.23
N PHE A 259 2.28 -13.58 -3.02
CA PHE A 259 2.42 -12.59 -4.10
C PHE A 259 2.65 -11.17 -3.55
N TRP A 260 1.97 -10.82 -2.44
CA TRP A 260 2.15 -9.51 -1.81
C TRP A 260 3.52 -9.39 -1.14
N PHE A 261 4.01 -10.45 -0.49
CA PHE A 261 5.37 -10.52 0.02
C PHE A 261 6.40 -10.34 -1.10
N ALA A 262 6.27 -11.08 -2.20
CA ALA A 262 7.20 -11.03 -3.33
C ALA A 262 7.23 -9.64 -3.98
N PHE A 263 6.05 -9.04 -4.18
CA PHE A 263 5.96 -7.65 -4.61
C PHE A 263 6.66 -6.71 -3.64
N ALA A 264 6.40 -6.85 -2.34
CA ALA A 264 6.92 -5.94 -1.33
C ALA A 264 8.46 -6.00 -1.20
N VAL A 265 9.07 -7.20 -1.23
CA VAL A 265 10.53 -7.35 -1.23
C VAL A 265 11.15 -6.59 -2.39
N SER A 266 10.68 -6.86 -3.61
CA SER A 266 11.27 -6.28 -4.83
C SER A 266 11.00 -4.79 -4.94
N PHE A 267 9.75 -4.38 -4.69
CA PHE A 267 9.33 -2.98 -4.84
C PHE A 267 10.00 -2.06 -3.83
N TYR A 268 9.89 -2.36 -2.52
CA TYR A 268 10.47 -1.49 -1.49
C TYR A 268 11.99 -1.51 -1.51
N GLY A 269 12.61 -2.67 -1.77
CA GLY A 269 14.07 -2.76 -1.89
C GLY A 269 14.61 -1.88 -3.01
N ILE A 270 14.03 -1.94 -4.20
CA ILE A 270 14.45 -1.11 -5.33
C ILE A 270 14.13 0.36 -5.07
N GLN A 271 12.90 0.68 -4.70
CA GLN A 271 12.44 2.06 -4.54
C GLN A 271 13.27 2.82 -3.50
N MET A 272 13.55 2.22 -2.34
CA MET A 272 14.32 2.86 -1.27
C MET A 272 15.76 3.19 -1.65
N TYR A 273 16.35 2.40 -2.54
CA TYR A 273 17.76 2.58 -2.90
C TYR A 273 17.96 3.08 -4.33
N THR A 274 16.90 3.47 -5.06
CA THR A 274 17.02 3.95 -6.45
C THR A 274 18.04 5.07 -6.60
N PRO A 275 18.08 6.17 -5.81
CA PRO A 275 19.12 7.18 -5.93
C PRO A 275 20.52 6.63 -5.67
N THR A 276 20.66 5.78 -4.65
CA THR A 276 21.95 5.13 -4.28
C THR A 276 22.43 4.18 -5.39
N ILE A 277 21.50 3.45 -6.02
CA ILE A 277 21.80 2.56 -7.16
C ILE A 277 22.30 3.36 -8.38
N LEU A 278 21.73 4.52 -8.63
CA LEU A 278 22.06 5.36 -9.79
C LEU A 278 23.35 6.17 -9.59
N THR A 279 23.70 6.55 -8.36
CA THR A 279 24.83 7.45 -8.04
C THR A 279 26.16 7.02 -8.70
N PRO A 280 26.61 5.75 -8.67
CA PRO A 280 27.87 5.35 -9.29
C PRO A 280 27.93 5.58 -10.81
N PHE A 281 26.78 5.63 -11.47
CA PHE A 281 26.65 5.76 -12.93
C PHE A 281 26.47 7.22 -13.40
N THR A 282 26.43 8.18 -12.48
CA THR A 282 26.16 9.61 -12.81
C THR A 282 27.44 10.44 -12.96
N GLY A 283 28.61 9.81 -12.90
CA GLY A 283 29.89 10.53 -13.05
C GLY A 283 30.11 11.60 -11.96
N GLY A 284 29.65 11.37 -10.73
CA GLY A 284 29.79 12.30 -9.60
C GLY A 284 28.76 13.44 -9.58
N ARG A 285 27.67 13.32 -10.34
CA ARG A 285 26.55 14.29 -10.36
C ARG A 285 25.34 13.71 -9.65
N PRO A 286 25.16 13.95 -8.35
CA PRO A 286 24.04 13.39 -7.57
C PRO A 286 22.67 13.90 -8.08
N GLU A 287 22.61 15.08 -8.71
CA GLU A 287 21.39 15.62 -9.31
C GLU A 287 20.81 14.65 -10.36
N LEU A 288 21.68 14.04 -11.16
CA LEU A 288 21.25 13.07 -12.18
C LEU A 288 20.70 11.79 -11.56
N ALA A 289 21.22 11.35 -10.40
CA ALA A 289 20.69 10.22 -9.68
C ALA A 289 19.27 10.51 -9.16
N PHE A 290 19.03 11.70 -8.61
CA PHE A 290 17.71 12.10 -8.13
C PHE A 290 16.71 12.32 -9.26
N LEU A 291 17.14 12.92 -10.39
CA LEU A 291 16.30 13.05 -11.60
C LEU A 291 15.92 11.67 -12.14
N GLY A 292 16.88 10.76 -12.25
CA GLY A 292 16.63 9.38 -12.67
C GLY A 292 15.65 8.67 -11.73
N ALA A 293 15.79 8.83 -10.42
CA ALA A 293 14.89 8.26 -9.43
C ALA A 293 13.47 8.86 -9.51
N ALA A 294 13.35 10.16 -9.72
CA ALA A 294 12.06 10.81 -9.93
C ALA A 294 11.37 10.33 -11.23
N LEU A 295 12.13 10.14 -12.30
CA LEU A 295 11.63 9.56 -13.56
C LEU A 295 11.11 8.13 -13.32
N ILE A 296 11.88 7.29 -12.65
CA ILE A 296 11.46 5.92 -12.30
C ILE A 296 10.19 5.93 -11.45
N ALA A 297 10.11 6.80 -10.44
CA ALA A 297 8.93 6.94 -9.59
C ALA A 297 7.69 7.44 -10.36
N SER A 298 7.87 8.34 -11.34
CA SER A 298 6.77 8.81 -12.21
C SER A 298 6.16 7.68 -13.02
N LEU A 299 6.97 6.71 -13.46
CA LEU A 299 6.47 5.49 -14.11
C LEU A 299 5.75 4.55 -13.15
N GLY A 300 6.06 4.59 -11.85
CA GLY A 300 5.25 3.95 -10.81
C GLY A 300 3.85 4.55 -10.72
N VAL A 301 3.73 5.89 -10.77
CA VAL A 301 2.44 6.59 -10.83
C VAL A 301 1.68 6.19 -12.10
N ALA A 302 2.35 6.20 -13.26
CA ALA A 302 1.74 5.78 -14.53
C ALA A 302 1.27 4.32 -14.47
N GLY A 303 2.08 3.41 -13.90
CA GLY A 303 1.74 2.01 -13.70
C GLY A 303 0.47 1.84 -12.86
N ALA A 304 0.37 2.53 -11.72
CA ALA A 304 -0.82 2.48 -10.87
C ALA A 304 -2.08 3.03 -11.59
N ALA A 305 -1.94 4.14 -12.33
CA ALA A 305 -3.04 4.74 -13.09
C ALA A 305 -3.53 3.81 -14.23
N ILE A 306 -2.60 3.24 -14.99
CA ILE A 306 -2.90 2.28 -16.06
C ILE A 306 -3.48 1.01 -15.46
N GLY A 307 -2.91 0.51 -14.34
CA GLY A 307 -3.38 -0.67 -13.63
C GLY A 307 -4.83 -0.55 -13.16
N MET A 308 -5.21 0.61 -12.63
CA MET A 308 -6.59 0.91 -12.24
C MET A 308 -7.59 0.76 -13.41
N TYR A 309 -7.15 1.11 -14.61
CA TYR A 309 -8.00 1.01 -15.80
C TYR A 309 -8.00 -0.40 -16.41
N THR A 310 -6.86 -1.06 -16.40
CA THR A 310 -6.69 -2.37 -17.07
C THR A 310 -7.19 -3.54 -16.25
N VAL A 311 -7.27 -3.42 -14.91
CA VAL A 311 -7.75 -4.48 -14.02
C VAL A 311 -9.15 -4.98 -14.38
N GLU A 312 -10.04 -4.06 -14.78
CA GLU A 312 -11.40 -4.42 -15.20
C GLU A 312 -11.47 -4.93 -16.65
N ARG A 313 -10.46 -4.62 -17.48
CA ARG A 313 -10.43 -5.04 -18.89
C ARG A 313 -9.70 -6.35 -19.10
N LEU A 314 -8.49 -6.49 -18.57
CA LEU A 314 -7.65 -7.67 -18.73
C LEU A 314 -8.02 -8.82 -17.81
N GLY A 315 -8.62 -8.49 -16.64
CA GLY A 315 -8.83 -9.41 -15.54
C GLY A 315 -7.64 -9.49 -14.60
N ARG A 316 -7.91 -9.92 -13.37
CA ARG A 316 -6.93 -9.87 -12.27
C ARG A 316 -5.78 -10.85 -12.50
N ARG A 317 -6.10 -12.09 -12.90
CA ARG A 317 -5.13 -13.15 -13.09
C ARG A 317 -4.15 -12.88 -14.22
N ARG A 318 -4.66 -12.47 -15.39
CA ARG A 318 -3.79 -12.15 -16.53
C ARG A 318 -2.87 -10.99 -16.20
N GLN A 319 -3.42 -9.94 -15.59
CA GLN A 319 -2.67 -8.75 -15.25
C GLN A 319 -1.50 -9.07 -14.29
N ILE A 320 -1.73 -9.81 -13.20
CA ILE A 320 -0.68 -10.12 -12.24
C ILE A 320 0.43 -10.98 -12.86
N ILE A 321 0.07 -12.01 -13.66
CA ILE A 321 1.05 -12.91 -14.28
C ILE A 321 1.94 -12.15 -15.26
N TRP A 322 1.37 -11.40 -16.20
CA TRP A 322 2.16 -10.67 -17.20
C TRP A 322 3.04 -9.59 -16.56
N CYS A 323 2.56 -8.94 -15.52
CA CYS A 323 3.36 -7.96 -14.80
C CYS A 323 4.53 -8.60 -14.04
N PHE A 324 4.32 -9.75 -13.39
CA PHE A 324 5.43 -10.49 -12.78
C PHE A 324 6.42 -11.01 -13.82
N VAL A 325 5.96 -11.53 -14.96
CA VAL A 325 6.84 -11.98 -16.05
C VAL A 325 7.76 -10.85 -16.51
N GLY A 326 7.20 -9.70 -16.86
CA GLY A 326 8.00 -8.57 -17.32
C GLY A 326 8.95 -8.02 -16.23
N MET A 327 8.48 -7.95 -14.98
CA MET A 327 9.29 -7.53 -13.84
C MET A 327 10.48 -8.48 -13.61
N VAL A 328 10.23 -9.80 -13.62
CA VAL A 328 11.27 -10.82 -13.44
C VAL A 328 12.29 -10.78 -14.57
N ILE A 329 11.84 -10.64 -15.82
CA ILE A 329 12.76 -10.50 -16.97
C ILE A 329 13.67 -9.28 -16.79
N ALA A 330 13.09 -8.11 -16.45
CA ALA A 330 13.88 -6.90 -16.25
C ALA A 330 14.90 -7.05 -15.11
N LEU A 331 14.53 -7.70 -14.01
CA LEU A 331 15.42 -7.97 -12.88
C LEU A 331 16.52 -8.97 -13.22
N ILE A 332 16.22 -10.03 -13.97
CA ILE A 332 17.24 -11.00 -14.44
C ILE A 332 18.25 -10.32 -15.37
N VAL A 333 17.77 -9.52 -16.32
CA VAL A 333 18.66 -8.76 -17.23
C VAL A 333 19.55 -7.84 -16.41
N LEU A 334 19.02 -7.14 -15.40
CA LEU A 334 19.80 -6.27 -14.52
C LEU A 334 20.84 -7.05 -13.68
N ALA A 335 20.50 -8.24 -13.22
CA ALA A 335 21.37 -9.08 -12.41
C ALA A 335 22.52 -9.70 -13.23
N VAL A 336 22.26 -10.06 -14.49
CA VAL A 336 23.25 -10.68 -15.39
C VAL A 336 24.18 -9.64 -16.02
N TRP A 337 23.69 -8.44 -16.29
CA TRP A 337 24.45 -7.41 -17.00
C TRP A 337 25.44 -6.70 -16.06
N GLN A 338 26.72 -7.07 -16.13
CA GLN A 338 27.74 -6.63 -15.16
C GLN A 338 28.04 -5.13 -15.19
N GLN A 339 27.92 -4.46 -16.34
CA GLN A 339 28.22 -3.04 -16.50
C GLN A 339 27.12 -2.34 -17.31
N PRO A 340 25.91 -2.14 -16.75
CA PRO A 340 24.87 -1.45 -17.46
C PRO A 340 25.22 0.03 -17.64
N THR A 341 24.85 0.60 -18.79
CA THR A 341 24.87 2.06 -18.95
C THR A 341 23.80 2.69 -18.07
N LEU A 342 23.99 3.96 -17.68
CA LEU A 342 22.98 4.70 -16.89
C LEU A 342 21.60 4.64 -17.56
N ALA A 343 21.52 4.79 -18.89
CA ALA A 343 20.28 4.73 -19.63
C ALA A 343 19.59 3.35 -19.51
N LEU A 344 20.35 2.26 -19.71
CA LEU A 344 19.83 0.90 -19.57
C LEU A 344 19.34 0.62 -18.14
N LEU A 345 20.10 1.05 -17.13
CA LEU A 345 19.73 0.93 -15.74
C LEU A 345 18.41 1.65 -15.44
N ILE A 346 18.27 2.89 -15.88
CA ILE A 346 17.01 3.65 -15.73
C ILE A 346 15.86 2.94 -16.44
N VAL A 347 16.03 2.45 -17.65
CA VAL A 347 14.98 1.73 -18.38
C VAL A 347 14.55 0.46 -17.65
N LEU A 348 15.49 -0.39 -17.22
CA LEU A 348 15.17 -1.64 -16.53
C LEU A 348 14.48 -1.41 -15.18
N LEU A 349 14.97 -0.46 -14.39
CA LEU A 349 14.32 -0.08 -13.13
C LEU A 349 12.93 0.55 -13.37
N SER A 350 12.80 1.36 -14.41
CA SER A 350 11.50 1.96 -14.82
C SER A 350 10.49 0.90 -15.20
N VAL A 351 10.86 -0.07 -16.03
CA VAL A 351 10.01 -1.20 -16.40
C VAL A 351 9.62 -2.00 -15.18
N THR A 352 10.56 -2.28 -14.28
CA THR A 352 10.30 -3.00 -13.03
C THR A 352 9.28 -2.27 -12.16
N ILE A 353 9.47 -0.98 -11.90
CA ILE A 353 8.59 -0.18 -11.04
C ILE A 353 7.22 0.05 -11.70
N LEU A 354 7.17 0.28 -13.01
CA LEU A 354 5.92 0.41 -13.76
C LEU A 354 5.10 -0.87 -13.66
N LEU A 355 5.68 -2.03 -13.96
CA LEU A 355 4.99 -3.31 -13.95
C LEU A 355 4.63 -3.76 -12.52
N ALA A 356 5.49 -3.49 -11.55
CA ALA A 356 5.20 -3.73 -10.14
C ALA A 356 3.92 -2.99 -9.69
N ASN A 357 3.74 -1.74 -10.12
CA ASN A 357 2.57 -0.94 -9.76
C ASN A 357 1.36 -1.18 -10.67
N LEU A 358 1.57 -1.55 -11.93
CA LEU A 358 0.49 -1.89 -12.85
C LEU A 358 -0.22 -3.19 -12.44
N GLY A 359 0.50 -4.18 -11.97
CA GLY A 359 -0.03 -5.50 -11.60
C GLY A 359 -0.12 -5.70 -10.08
N PRO A 360 0.91 -6.27 -9.43
CA PRO A 360 0.84 -6.62 -8.01
C PRO A 360 0.49 -5.45 -7.09
N GLY A 361 0.97 -4.25 -7.38
CA GLY A 361 0.75 -3.04 -6.56
C GLY A 361 -0.69 -2.53 -6.57
N VAL A 362 -1.46 -2.76 -7.65
CA VAL A 362 -2.89 -2.48 -7.70
C VAL A 362 -3.68 -3.65 -7.09
N LEU A 363 -3.23 -4.87 -7.34
CA LEU A 363 -3.95 -6.08 -6.96
C LEU A 363 -3.76 -6.50 -5.50
N ASN A 364 -2.77 -5.93 -4.79
CA ASN A 364 -2.50 -6.25 -3.39
C ASN A 364 -3.65 -5.94 -2.43
N MET A 365 -4.50 -4.97 -2.78
CA MET A 365 -5.72 -4.65 -2.04
C MET A 365 -6.96 -5.32 -2.66
N VAL A 366 -6.95 -5.60 -3.97
CA VAL A 366 -8.11 -6.16 -4.67
C VAL A 366 -8.27 -7.64 -4.32
N TYR A 367 -7.24 -8.46 -4.57
CA TYR A 367 -7.32 -9.90 -4.34
C TYR A 367 -7.71 -10.29 -2.91
N PRO A 368 -7.06 -9.77 -1.85
CA PRO A 368 -7.45 -10.17 -0.51
C PRO A 368 -8.90 -9.79 -0.16
N ASN A 369 -9.42 -8.70 -0.72
CA ASN A 369 -10.81 -8.32 -0.51
C ASN A 369 -11.81 -9.20 -1.30
N GLU A 370 -11.40 -9.78 -2.42
CA GLU A 370 -12.21 -10.65 -3.27
C GLU A 370 -12.10 -12.13 -2.87
N MET A 371 -10.99 -12.56 -2.26
CA MET A 371 -10.71 -13.97 -1.98
C MET A 371 -11.18 -14.47 -0.61
N PHE A 372 -11.38 -13.58 0.35
CA PHE A 372 -11.82 -13.98 1.68
C PHE A 372 -13.32 -13.69 1.89
N PRO A 373 -14.06 -14.63 2.52
CA PRO A 373 -15.47 -14.42 2.85
C PRO A 373 -15.64 -13.23 3.80
N THR A 374 -16.80 -12.58 3.77
CA THR A 374 -17.07 -11.31 4.48
C THR A 374 -16.70 -11.38 5.95
N ARG A 375 -17.01 -12.48 6.64
CA ARG A 375 -16.70 -12.70 8.06
C ARG A 375 -15.21 -12.78 8.40
N LEU A 376 -14.35 -13.14 7.43
CA LEU A 376 -12.90 -13.29 7.57
C LEU A 376 -12.08 -12.27 6.77
N ARG A 377 -12.75 -11.42 5.96
CA ARG A 377 -12.08 -10.50 5.03
C ARG A 377 -11.07 -9.59 5.73
N GLY A 378 -11.47 -8.97 6.85
CA GLY A 378 -10.56 -8.12 7.61
C GLY A 378 -9.33 -8.87 8.14
N SER A 379 -9.54 -10.10 8.66
CA SER A 379 -8.45 -10.96 9.14
C SER A 379 -7.54 -11.43 8.02
N GLY A 380 -8.10 -11.79 6.86
CA GLY A 380 -7.34 -12.26 5.69
C GLY A 380 -6.50 -11.14 5.06
N VAL A 381 -7.09 -9.96 4.85
CA VAL A 381 -6.36 -8.77 4.37
C VAL A 381 -5.27 -8.37 5.35
N GLY A 382 -5.57 -8.35 6.65
CA GLY A 382 -4.62 -8.00 7.70
C GLY A 382 -3.45 -8.97 7.78
N PHE A 383 -3.71 -10.28 7.68
CA PHE A 383 -2.66 -11.30 7.68
C PHE A 383 -1.75 -11.17 6.46
N ALA A 384 -2.32 -11.13 5.24
CA ALA A 384 -1.54 -10.98 4.02
C ALA A 384 -0.74 -9.66 3.99
N GLY A 385 -1.35 -8.56 4.49
CA GLY A 385 -0.68 -7.28 4.66
C GLY A 385 0.50 -7.35 5.64
N SER A 386 0.34 -8.03 6.78
CA SER A 386 1.43 -8.21 7.75
C SER A 386 2.59 -9.02 7.16
N VAL A 387 2.29 -10.09 6.42
CA VAL A 387 3.32 -10.87 5.70
C VAL A 387 4.04 -10.01 4.66
N SER A 388 3.33 -9.14 3.96
CA SER A 388 3.96 -8.21 3.02
C SER A 388 4.91 -7.23 3.69
N ARG A 389 4.61 -6.77 4.92
CA ARG A 389 5.53 -5.89 5.66
C ARG A 389 6.82 -6.59 6.05
N ILE A 390 6.77 -7.88 6.39
CA ILE A 390 8.00 -8.69 6.57
C ILE A 390 8.80 -8.69 5.27
N GLY A 391 8.16 -8.85 4.11
CA GLY A 391 8.81 -8.73 2.81
C GLY A 391 9.45 -7.37 2.59
N SER A 392 8.75 -6.28 2.88
CA SER A 392 9.30 -4.92 2.78
C SER A 392 10.54 -4.72 3.66
N ILE A 393 10.48 -5.20 4.92
CA ILE A 393 11.60 -5.12 5.86
C ILE A 393 12.80 -5.89 5.31
N LEU A 394 12.60 -7.12 4.84
CA LEU A 394 13.64 -7.94 4.26
C LEU A 394 14.26 -7.28 3.02
N GLY A 395 13.45 -6.80 2.08
CA GLY A 395 13.93 -6.13 0.88
C GLY A 395 14.77 -4.89 1.18
N VAL A 396 14.34 -4.08 2.16
CA VAL A 396 15.02 -2.83 2.51
C VAL A 396 16.26 -3.08 3.40
N LEU A 397 16.15 -3.97 4.39
CA LEU A 397 17.24 -4.23 5.34
C LEU A 397 18.38 -5.05 4.72
N VAL A 398 18.03 -6.09 3.97
CA VAL A 398 19.02 -7.06 3.46
C VAL A 398 19.77 -6.53 2.23
N PHE A 399 19.11 -5.71 1.40
CA PHE A 399 19.71 -5.24 0.14
C PHE A 399 21.05 -4.51 0.32
N PRO A 400 21.22 -3.50 1.21
CA PRO A 400 22.52 -2.85 1.36
C PRO A 400 23.60 -3.77 1.93
N ILE A 401 23.21 -4.77 2.74
CA ILE A 401 24.12 -5.78 3.26
C ILE A 401 24.67 -6.64 2.09
N LEU A 402 23.77 -7.08 1.20
CA LEU A 402 24.17 -7.85 0.02
C LEU A 402 25.01 -7.02 -0.96
N VAL A 403 24.67 -5.75 -1.15
CA VAL A 403 25.45 -4.85 -2.02
C VAL A 403 26.87 -4.68 -1.51
N THR A 404 27.07 -4.53 -0.20
CA THR A 404 28.40 -4.39 0.40
C THR A 404 29.20 -5.68 0.38
N SER A 405 28.54 -6.84 0.51
CA SER A 405 29.20 -8.15 0.59
C SER A 405 29.41 -8.82 -0.77
N TRP A 406 28.45 -8.70 -1.68
CA TRP A 406 28.40 -9.45 -2.96
C TRP A 406 28.39 -8.55 -4.19
N GLY A 407 28.30 -7.23 -4.02
CA GLY A 407 28.14 -6.27 -5.09
C GLY A 407 26.71 -6.13 -5.60
N MET A 408 26.47 -5.07 -6.38
CA MET A 408 25.13 -4.63 -6.83
C MET A 408 24.42 -5.71 -7.66
N ASN A 409 25.11 -6.30 -8.63
CA ASN A 409 24.53 -7.28 -9.56
C ASN A 409 24.05 -8.54 -8.82
N ASN A 410 24.90 -9.06 -7.91
CA ASN A 410 24.52 -10.24 -7.14
C ASN A 410 23.39 -9.94 -6.13
N ALA A 411 23.36 -8.74 -5.55
CA ALA A 411 22.25 -8.31 -4.69
C ALA A 411 20.90 -8.26 -5.44
N THR A 412 20.90 -7.92 -6.73
CA THR A 412 19.70 -7.87 -7.56
C THR A 412 19.06 -9.25 -7.77
N TRP A 413 19.85 -10.34 -7.72
CA TRP A 413 19.31 -11.70 -7.79
C TRP A 413 18.30 -12.00 -6.68
N LEU A 414 18.43 -11.39 -5.51
CA LEU A 414 17.43 -11.53 -4.44
C LEU A 414 16.03 -11.15 -4.95
N PHE A 415 15.92 -10.00 -5.62
CA PHE A 415 14.64 -9.51 -6.14
C PHE A 415 14.11 -10.37 -7.29
N ALA A 416 15.01 -10.84 -8.17
CA ALA A 416 14.64 -11.73 -9.27
C ALA A 416 14.08 -13.07 -8.76
N VAL A 417 14.77 -13.71 -7.81
CA VAL A 417 14.33 -15.00 -7.22
C VAL A 417 13.01 -14.86 -6.50
N VAL A 418 12.85 -13.82 -5.67
CA VAL A 418 11.59 -13.57 -4.96
C VAL A 418 10.46 -13.23 -5.96
N GLY A 419 10.76 -12.46 -7.02
CA GLY A 419 9.82 -12.20 -8.11
C GLY A 419 9.37 -13.49 -8.82
N ILE A 420 10.28 -14.44 -9.06
CA ILE A 420 9.96 -15.77 -9.62
C ILE A 420 9.02 -16.54 -8.68
N ILE A 421 9.25 -16.50 -7.37
CA ILE A 421 8.34 -17.14 -6.39
C ILE A 421 6.94 -16.52 -6.49
N GLY A 422 6.84 -15.19 -6.58
CA GLY A 422 5.58 -14.48 -6.79
C GLY A 422 4.89 -14.85 -8.11
N LEU A 423 5.67 -14.98 -9.20
CA LEU A 423 5.18 -15.42 -10.51
C LEU A 423 4.64 -16.85 -10.45
N ILE A 424 5.41 -17.79 -9.94
CA ILE A 424 5.02 -19.20 -9.81
C ILE A 424 3.74 -19.33 -8.99
N THR A 425 3.70 -18.65 -7.84
CA THR A 425 2.51 -18.63 -6.98
C THR A 425 1.30 -18.07 -7.73
N SER A 426 1.48 -17.00 -8.51
CA SER A 426 0.39 -16.41 -9.29
C SER A 426 -0.09 -17.32 -10.42
N ILE A 427 0.81 -18.05 -11.08
CA ILE A 427 0.44 -19.01 -12.13
C ILE A 427 -0.43 -20.13 -11.55
N PHE A 428 -0.06 -20.70 -10.41
CA PHE A 428 -0.71 -21.90 -9.86
C PHE A 428 -1.88 -21.60 -8.91
N LEU A 429 -1.91 -20.42 -8.26
CA LEU A 429 -2.88 -20.15 -7.20
C LEU A 429 -3.79 -18.93 -7.46
N ALA A 430 -3.46 -18.03 -8.41
CA ALA A 430 -4.29 -16.87 -8.68
C ALA A 430 -5.59 -17.25 -9.39
N PRO A 431 -6.78 -17.04 -8.81
CA PRO A 431 -8.04 -17.22 -9.50
C PRO A 431 -8.36 -16.00 -10.38
N GLU A 432 -9.23 -16.19 -11.40
CA GLU A 432 -9.83 -15.06 -12.10
C GLU A 432 -11.14 -14.67 -11.43
N THR A 433 -11.18 -13.44 -10.94
CA THR A 433 -12.34 -12.91 -10.19
C THR A 433 -13.15 -11.89 -10.99
N LYS A 434 -12.68 -11.52 -12.20
CA LYS A 434 -13.35 -10.54 -13.06
C LYS A 434 -14.78 -10.94 -13.39
N GLY A 435 -15.69 -9.95 -13.26
CA GLY A 435 -17.10 -10.10 -13.66
C GLY A 435 -17.96 -10.89 -12.69
N ARG A 436 -17.41 -11.36 -11.57
CA ARG A 436 -18.18 -12.06 -10.53
C ARG A 436 -18.72 -11.07 -9.48
N SER A 437 -19.91 -11.36 -8.99
CA SER A 437 -20.49 -10.61 -7.86
C SER A 437 -19.76 -10.96 -6.55
N MET A 438 -19.91 -10.10 -5.53
CA MET A 438 -19.30 -10.39 -4.22
C MET A 438 -19.94 -11.62 -3.56
N GLU A 439 -21.21 -11.88 -3.84
CA GLU A 439 -21.96 -13.04 -3.36
C GLU A 439 -21.42 -14.32 -4.00
N GLU A 440 -21.18 -14.33 -5.30
CA GLU A 440 -20.54 -15.47 -6.01
C GLU A 440 -19.11 -15.74 -5.51
N LEU A 441 -18.34 -14.68 -5.26
CA LEU A 441 -16.99 -14.81 -4.71
C LEU A 441 -16.99 -15.36 -3.28
N GLU A 442 -17.97 -14.97 -2.47
CA GLU A 442 -18.15 -15.48 -1.11
C GLU A 442 -18.53 -16.96 -1.10
N GLU A 443 -19.43 -17.38 -1.99
CA GLU A 443 -19.80 -18.78 -2.16
C GLU A 443 -18.59 -19.62 -2.58
N LEU A 444 -17.81 -19.16 -3.57
CA LEU A 444 -16.56 -19.81 -3.98
C LEU A 444 -15.54 -19.91 -2.85
N ALA A 445 -15.38 -18.85 -2.05
CA ALA A 445 -14.46 -18.86 -0.91
C ALA A 445 -14.90 -19.87 0.16
N ASN A 446 -16.20 -19.97 0.44
CA ASN A 446 -16.76 -20.94 1.38
C ASN A 446 -16.65 -22.38 0.86
N ASN A 447 -16.68 -22.57 -0.46
CA ASN A 447 -16.52 -23.88 -1.13
C ASN A 447 -15.04 -24.20 -1.46
N GLY A 448 -14.07 -23.45 -0.95
CA GLY A 448 -12.64 -23.71 -1.14
C GLY A 448 -12.14 -23.41 -2.56
N TRP A 449 -12.80 -22.49 -3.27
CA TRP A 449 -12.51 -22.10 -4.65
C TRP A 449 -12.68 -23.26 -5.64
N CYS A 450 -13.70 -24.09 -5.39
CA CYS A 450 -14.15 -25.15 -6.29
C CYS A 450 -15.56 -24.81 -6.82
N ASP A 451 -15.86 -25.23 -8.05
CA ASP A 451 -17.21 -25.16 -8.63
C ASP A 451 -18.13 -26.27 -8.09
N ASP A 452 -19.39 -26.28 -8.53
CA ASP A 452 -20.39 -27.27 -8.14
C ASP A 452 -20.01 -28.72 -8.52
N LYS A 453 -19.03 -28.90 -9.43
CA LYS A 453 -18.49 -30.21 -9.84
C LYS A 453 -17.24 -30.59 -9.04
N GLY A 454 -16.82 -29.79 -8.10
CA GLY A 454 -15.58 -29.98 -7.36
C GLY A 454 -14.31 -29.66 -8.17
N GLU A 455 -14.45 -29.11 -9.38
CA GLU A 455 -13.33 -28.65 -10.18
C GLU A 455 -12.87 -27.27 -9.72
N ARG A 456 -11.56 -27.05 -9.78
CA ARG A 456 -10.96 -25.80 -9.33
C ARG A 456 -11.31 -24.66 -10.28
N VAL A 457 -11.87 -23.58 -9.76
CA VAL A 457 -12.27 -22.38 -10.52
C VAL A 457 -11.06 -21.55 -10.98
N PHE A 458 -9.90 -22.16 -11.18
CA PHE A 458 -8.70 -21.46 -11.67
C PHE A 458 -8.68 -21.25 -13.18
N TYR A 459 -9.47 -22.02 -13.97
CA TYR A 459 -9.35 -22.13 -15.43
C TYR A 459 -10.68 -22.15 -16.18
N GLY A 460 -11.75 -21.56 -15.69
CA GLY A 460 -13.02 -21.54 -16.45
C GLY A 460 -13.01 -20.49 -17.58
N PRO A 461 -13.46 -20.83 -18.82
CA PRO A 461 -13.85 -19.82 -19.78
C PRO A 461 -15.06 -19.06 -19.21
N TYR A 462 -15.12 -17.78 -19.53
CA TYR A 462 -16.26 -16.92 -19.20
C TYR A 462 -17.57 -17.57 -19.67
N HIS A 463 -18.34 -18.18 -18.78
CA HIS A 463 -19.75 -18.37 -19.03
C HIS A 463 -20.42 -17.01 -18.78
N THR A 464 -20.48 -16.18 -19.82
CA THR A 464 -21.50 -15.15 -19.95
C THR A 464 -22.82 -15.90 -19.98
N LYS A 465 -23.53 -15.98 -18.85
CA LYS A 465 -24.96 -16.16 -18.89
C LYS A 465 -25.49 -14.91 -19.58
N GLY A 466 -26.04 -15.13 -20.79
CA GLY A 466 -26.71 -14.15 -21.60
C GLY A 466 -27.93 -13.56 -20.92
#